data_cc92686abae2f255d36a3bdc1d9e8ff4
#
_entry.id   cc92686abae2f255d36a3bdc1d9e8ff4
#
_cell.length_a   1.000
_cell.length_b   1.000
_cell.length_c   1.000
_cell.angle_alpha   90.00
_cell.angle_beta   90.00
_cell.angle_gamma   90.00
#
_symmetry.space_group_name_H-M   'P 1'
#
loop_
_entity.id
_entity.type
_entity.pdbx_description
1 polymer ?
#
loop_
_entity_poly.entity_id
_entity_poly.type
_entity_poly.pdbx_seq_one_letter_code
_entity_poly.pdbx_strand_id
1 'polypeptide(L)'
;MTSHHPQEDDRLEDFACRQITLDGIPKTVYVAGTGPAVIVMAEMPGISPHVARFARWVRDAGLTVYMPSLFGRDGAVPEADAGAEVFRHACVSAEFRAFAANQSSPVTQWLRALARLAHA
;
A
#
# COMPACT_ATOMS: atom_id res chain seq x y z
N MET A 1 -19.34 -11.48 10.22
CA MET A 1 -18.07 -10.87 9.78
C MET A 1 -17.11 -11.95 9.33
N THR A 2 -16.54 -11.77 8.17
CA THR A 2 -15.61 -12.75 7.61
C THR A 2 -14.23 -12.53 8.24
N SER A 3 -13.65 -13.60 8.80
CA SER A 3 -12.30 -13.57 9.35
C SER A 3 -11.33 -14.07 8.29
N HIS A 4 -10.28 -13.31 8.04
CA HIS A 4 -9.25 -13.68 7.06
C HIS A 4 -8.04 -14.27 7.78
N HIS A 5 -7.63 -15.45 7.34
CA HIS A 5 -6.46 -16.12 7.87
C HIS A 5 -5.20 -15.59 7.18
N PRO A 6 -4.13 -15.19 7.90
CA PRO A 6 -2.94 -14.61 7.28
C PRO A 6 -2.20 -15.53 6.31
N GLN A 7 -2.49 -16.83 6.29
CA GLN A 7 -1.91 -17.79 5.36
C GLN A 7 -2.72 -17.95 4.08
N GLU A 8 -3.84 -17.25 3.96
CA GLU A 8 -4.68 -17.25 2.77
C GLU A 8 -4.67 -15.87 2.14
N ASP A 9 -4.85 -15.82 0.82
CA ASP A 9 -4.96 -14.54 0.13
C ASP A 9 -6.13 -13.74 0.68
N ASP A 10 -5.93 -12.43 0.84
CA ASP A 10 -6.93 -11.51 1.35
C ASP A 10 -7.54 -10.75 0.18
N ARG A 11 -8.85 -10.79 0.05
CA ARG A 11 -9.56 -10.12 -1.04
C ARG A 11 -9.74 -8.62 -0.84
N LEU A 12 -9.45 -8.12 0.36
CA LEU A 12 -9.59 -6.71 0.70
C LEU A 12 -11.01 -6.18 0.43
N GLU A 13 -12.01 -7.04 0.53
CA GLU A 13 -13.40 -6.73 0.15
C GLU A 13 -14.09 -5.75 1.08
N ASP A 14 -13.58 -5.59 2.30
CA ASP A 14 -14.07 -4.61 3.26
C ASP A 14 -13.41 -3.24 3.11
N PHE A 15 -12.56 -3.07 2.10
CA PHE A 15 -11.95 -1.79 1.75
C PHE A 15 -12.59 -1.26 0.46
N ALA A 16 -12.79 0.05 0.41
CA ALA A 16 -13.17 0.69 -0.85
C ALA A 16 -11.92 0.77 -1.73
N CYS A 17 -12.00 0.17 -2.91
CA CYS A 17 -10.90 0.19 -3.88
C CYS A 17 -11.03 1.44 -4.75
N ARG A 18 -10.07 2.34 -4.66
CA ARG A 18 -10.09 3.61 -5.39
C ARG A 18 -8.87 3.72 -6.29
N GLN A 19 -9.08 4.26 -7.48
CA GLN A 19 -7.99 4.65 -8.35
C GLN A 19 -7.74 6.13 -8.13
N ILE A 20 -6.57 6.48 -7.59
CA ILE A 20 -6.22 7.88 -7.29
C ILE A 20 -5.02 8.26 -8.15
N THR A 21 -5.18 9.34 -8.91
CA THR A 21 -4.10 9.88 -9.76
C THR A 21 -3.51 11.12 -9.10
N LEU A 22 -2.23 11.05 -8.80
CA LEU A 22 -1.46 12.15 -8.20
C LEU A 22 -0.19 12.33 -9.00
N ASP A 23 0.17 13.56 -9.28
CA ASP A 23 1.36 13.90 -10.10
C ASP A 23 1.35 13.17 -11.44
N GLY A 24 0.15 12.92 -12.00
CA GLY A 24 -0.01 12.20 -13.26
C GLY A 24 0.14 10.69 -13.15
N ILE A 25 0.34 10.14 -11.96
CA ILE A 25 0.56 8.71 -11.74
C ILE A 25 -0.67 8.12 -11.04
N PRO A 26 -1.40 7.19 -11.68
CA PRO A 26 -2.52 6.52 -11.04
C PRO A 26 -2.03 5.34 -10.20
N LYS A 27 -2.57 5.21 -9.01
CA LYS A 27 -2.35 4.03 -8.16
C LYS A 27 -3.66 3.63 -7.51
N THR A 28 -3.79 2.33 -7.24
CA THR A 28 -4.91 1.80 -6.48
C THR A 28 -4.68 2.07 -4.99
N VAL A 29 -5.71 2.59 -4.32
CA VAL A 29 -5.66 2.87 -2.88
C VAL A 29 -6.87 2.22 -2.24
N TYR A 30 -6.64 1.44 -1.20
CA TYR A 30 -7.70 0.81 -0.42
C TYR A 30 -8.03 1.70 0.77
N VAL A 31 -9.30 2.08 0.91
CA VAL A 31 -9.75 3.05 1.92
C VAL A 31 -10.81 2.42 2.79
N ALA A 32 -10.70 2.56 4.11
CA ALA A 32 -11.71 2.08 5.04
C ALA A 32 -11.66 2.87 6.34
N GLY A 33 -12.82 2.95 7.00
CA GLY A 33 -12.92 3.56 8.32
C GLY A 33 -13.42 4.99 8.30
N THR A 34 -13.47 5.59 9.50
CA THR A 34 -13.88 6.98 9.72
C THR A 34 -12.94 7.60 10.75
N GLY A 35 -12.83 8.91 10.75
CA GLY A 35 -11.95 9.61 11.67
C GLY A 35 -10.68 10.11 10.99
N PRO A 36 -9.66 10.49 11.77
CA PRO A 36 -8.42 11.01 11.20
C PRO A 36 -7.75 10.02 10.25
N ALA A 37 -7.15 10.53 9.19
CA ALA A 37 -6.55 9.72 8.15
C ALA A 37 -5.17 9.21 8.55
N VAL A 38 -4.91 7.94 8.22
CA VAL A 38 -3.61 7.29 8.42
C VAL A 38 -3.26 6.57 7.13
N ILE A 39 -2.03 6.72 6.67
CA ILE A 39 -1.54 5.98 5.51
C ILE A 39 -0.83 4.74 6.02
N VAL A 40 -1.32 3.56 5.61
CA VAL A 40 -0.67 2.28 5.92
C VAL A 40 0.13 1.88 4.69
N MET A 41 1.45 1.84 4.86
CA MET A 41 2.36 1.50 3.77
C MET A 41 2.80 0.05 3.90
N ALA A 42 2.59 -0.71 2.82
CA ALA A 42 3.05 -2.09 2.76
C ALA A 42 4.53 -2.15 2.40
N GLU A 43 5.22 -3.11 2.99
CA GLU A 43 6.57 -3.46 2.59
C GLU A 43 6.52 -4.37 1.36
N MET A 44 7.66 -4.56 0.69
CA MET A 44 7.75 -5.57 -0.34
C MET A 44 7.54 -6.96 0.26
N PRO A 45 6.85 -7.88 -0.43
CA PRO A 45 6.44 -7.81 -1.84
C PRO A 45 5.10 -7.11 -2.10
N GLY A 46 4.44 -6.49 -1.12
CA GLY A 46 3.21 -5.77 -1.33
C GLY A 46 2.24 -5.87 -0.16
N ILE A 47 0.96 -5.59 -0.42
CA ILE A 47 -0.09 -5.69 0.59
C ILE A 47 -0.38 -7.18 0.84
N SER A 48 0.23 -7.71 1.90
CA SER A 48 0.01 -9.09 2.31
C SER A 48 -1.21 -9.19 3.23
N PRO A 49 -1.71 -10.42 3.51
CA PRO A 49 -2.76 -10.59 4.51
C PRO A 49 -2.40 -10.03 5.89
N HIS A 50 -1.14 -10.06 6.27
CA HIS A 50 -0.68 -9.48 7.53
C HIS A 50 -0.82 -7.96 7.53
N VAL A 51 -0.46 -7.31 6.44
CA VAL A 51 -0.61 -5.85 6.30
C VAL A 51 -2.09 -5.48 6.30
N ALA A 52 -2.92 -6.22 5.58
CA ALA A 52 -4.36 -6.00 5.55
C ALA A 52 -4.98 -6.14 6.95
N ARG A 53 -4.54 -7.14 7.71
CA ARG A 53 -4.99 -7.34 9.08
C ARG A 53 -4.60 -6.17 9.98
N PHE A 54 -3.38 -5.69 9.85
CA PHE A 54 -2.92 -4.51 10.59
C PHE A 54 -3.76 -3.28 10.22
N ALA A 55 -4.04 -3.09 8.94
CA ALA A 55 -4.86 -1.97 8.48
C ALA A 55 -6.28 -2.03 9.08
N ARG A 56 -6.86 -3.22 9.22
CA ARG A 56 -8.15 -3.39 9.86
C ARG A 56 -8.11 -3.01 11.34
N TRP A 57 -7.04 -3.35 12.03
CA TRP A 57 -6.87 -2.93 13.43
C TRP A 57 -6.81 -1.41 13.55
N VAL A 58 -6.08 -0.75 12.65
CA VAL A 58 -6.01 0.71 12.62
C VAL A 58 -7.39 1.32 12.34
N ARG A 59 -8.11 0.78 11.37
CA ARG A 59 -9.49 1.20 11.06
C ARG A 59 -10.39 1.05 12.28
N ASP A 60 -10.32 -0.09 12.94
CA ASP A 60 -11.20 -0.40 14.09
C ASP A 60 -10.86 0.45 15.31
N ALA A 61 -9.69 1.06 15.33
CA ALA A 61 -9.31 2.02 16.37
C ALA A 61 -9.92 3.43 16.17
N GLY A 62 -10.76 3.60 15.14
CA GLY A 62 -11.44 4.87 14.89
C GLY A 62 -10.70 5.77 13.90
N LEU A 63 -9.91 5.20 13.02
CA LEU A 63 -9.12 5.94 12.04
C LEU A 63 -9.57 5.61 10.62
N THR A 64 -9.30 6.51 9.68
CA THR A 64 -9.50 6.25 8.26
C THR A 64 -8.19 5.79 7.66
N VAL A 65 -8.19 4.54 7.17
CA VAL A 65 -7.00 3.95 6.56
C VAL A 65 -6.98 4.25 5.07
N TYR A 66 -5.82 4.74 4.60
CA TYR A 66 -5.48 4.83 3.18
C TYR A 66 -4.29 3.90 2.94
N MET A 67 -4.51 2.82 2.22
CA MET A 67 -3.49 1.79 1.99
C MET A 67 -3.19 1.70 0.49
N PRO A 68 -2.15 2.43 0.01
CA PRO A 68 -1.85 2.41 -1.41
C PRO A 68 -1.16 1.12 -1.84
N SER A 69 -1.50 0.67 -3.05
CA SER A 69 -0.82 -0.45 -3.69
C SER A 69 0.44 0.05 -4.36
N LEU A 70 1.59 -0.23 -3.75
CA LEU A 70 2.88 0.24 -4.24
C LEU A 70 3.67 -0.87 -4.93
N PHE A 71 3.52 -2.10 -4.49
CA PHE A 71 4.29 -3.24 -4.95
C PHE A 71 3.43 -4.49 -5.02
N GLY A 72 3.76 -5.37 -5.96
CA GLY A 72 3.26 -6.73 -6.00
C GLY A 72 1.77 -6.88 -6.23
N ARG A 73 1.25 -8.01 -5.79
CA ARG A 73 -0.15 -8.37 -5.92
C ARG A 73 -0.87 -8.14 -4.60
N ASP A 74 -1.93 -7.35 -4.63
CA ASP A 74 -2.64 -6.91 -3.42
C ASP A 74 -3.36 -8.08 -2.75
N GLY A 75 -3.14 -8.22 -1.45
CA GLY A 75 -3.77 -9.25 -0.64
C GLY A 75 -3.16 -10.64 -0.75
N ALA A 76 -2.13 -10.81 -1.58
CA ALA A 76 -1.53 -12.12 -1.82
C ALA A 76 -0.60 -12.53 -0.67
N VAL A 77 -0.61 -13.83 -0.38
CA VAL A 77 0.38 -14.41 0.52
C VAL A 77 1.75 -14.30 -0.14
N PRO A 78 2.77 -13.76 0.56
CA PRO A 78 4.10 -13.62 -0.03
C PRO A 78 4.72 -14.98 -0.36
N GLU A 79 5.27 -15.08 -1.56
CA GLU A 79 6.05 -16.22 -2.00
C GLU A 79 7.49 -15.76 -2.25
N ALA A 80 8.46 -16.65 -2.04
CA ALA A 80 9.87 -16.30 -2.16
C ALA A 80 10.21 -15.76 -3.56
N ASP A 81 9.68 -16.40 -4.59
CA ASP A 81 9.94 -16.00 -5.97
C ASP A 81 9.28 -14.66 -6.30
N ALA A 82 8.07 -14.45 -5.83
CA ALA A 82 7.35 -13.19 -6.04
C ALA A 82 8.08 -12.02 -5.36
N GLY A 83 8.59 -12.25 -4.14
CA GLY A 83 9.35 -11.24 -3.42
C GLY A 83 10.64 -10.87 -4.14
N ALA A 84 11.35 -11.86 -4.68
CA ALA A 84 12.58 -11.64 -5.42
C ALA A 84 12.32 -10.85 -6.71
N GLU A 85 11.21 -11.14 -7.40
CA GLU A 85 10.85 -10.44 -8.62
C GLU A 85 10.48 -8.98 -8.36
N VAL A 86 9.70 -8.72 -7.32
CA VAL A 86 9.34 -7.35 -6.93
C VAL A 86 10.58 -6.56 -6.56
N PHE A 87 11.49 -7.18 -5.80
CA PHE A 87 12.76 -6.55 -5.43
C PHE A 87 13.60 -6.21 -6.68
N ARG A 88 13.64 -7.12 -7.63
CA ARG A 88 14.39 -6.91 -8.88
C ARG A 88 13.85 -5.73 -9.67
N HIS A 89 12.51 -5.60 -9.75
CA HIS A 89 11.89 -4.44 -10.38
C HIS A 89 12.24 -3.15 -9.65
N ALA A 90 12.19 -3.15 -8.33
CA ALA A 90 12.53 -1.98 -7.53
C ALA A 90 13.98 -1.55 -7.76
N CYS A 91 14.89 -2.52 -7.87
CA CYS A 91 16.31 -2.23 -8.06
C CYS A 91 16.64 -1.55 -9.40
N VAL A 92 15.82 -1.78 -10.42
CA VAL A 92 16.02 -1.15 -11.73
C VAL A 92 15.07 0.01 -11.98
N SER A 93 14.23 0.35 -11.00
CA SER A 93 13.23 1.38 -11.12
C SER A 93 13.77 2.77 -10.86
N ALA A 94 12.95 3.79 -11.14
CA ALA A 94 13.27 5.17 -10.83
C ALA A 94 13.42 5.40 -9.31
N GLU A 95 12.70 4.65 -8.49
CA GLU A 95 12.78 4.73 -7.04
C GLU A 95 14.18 4.39 -6.54
N PHE A 96 14.74 3.28 -7.01
CA PHE A 96 16.06 2.86 -6.59
C PHE A 96 17.13 3.85 -7.07
N ARG A 97 17.02 4.31 -8.32
CA ARG A 97 17.98 5.29 -8.86
C ARG A 97 17.94 6.61 -8.09
N ALA A 98 16.74 7.07 -7.74
CA ALA A 98 16.58 8.29 -6.94
C ALA A 98 17.21 8.12 -5.56
N PHE A 99 17.01 6.96 -4.93
CA PHE A 99 17.60 6.64 -3.64
C PHE A 99 19.13 6.64 -3.71
N ALA A 100 19.70 5.99 -4.73
CA ALA A 100 21.15 5.95 -4.91
C ALA A 100 21.74 7.35 -5.16
N ALA A 101 20.97 8.24 -5.78
CA ALA A 101 21.39 9.63 -6.03
C ALA A 101 21.07 10.58 -4.87
N ASN A 102 20.60 10.07 -3.75
CA ASN A 102 20.20 10.84 -2.57
C ASN A 102 19.09 11.86 -2.89
N GLN A 103 18.11 11.45 -3.68
CA GLN A 103 16.97 12.27 -4.08
C GLN A 103 15.67 11.62 -3.60
N SER A 104 14.59 12.42 -3.55
CA SER A 104 13.26 11.87 -3.26
C SER A 104 12.80 10.99 -4.40
N SER A 105 12.36 9.77 -4.08
CA SER A 105 11.85 8.85 -5.10
C SER A 105 10.46 9.28 -5.59
N PRO A 106 10.06 8.84 -6.81
CA PRO A 106 8.69 9.06 -7.28
C PRO A 106 7.62 8.53 -6.33
N VAL A 107 7.87 7.38 -5.68
CA VAL A 107 6.94 6.81 -4.70
C VAL A 107 6.81 7.73 -3.50
N THR A 108 7.91 8.27 -3.00
CA THR A 108 7.89 9.20 -1.86
C THR A 108 7.11 10.46 -2.20
N GLN A 109 7.30 11.02 -3.38
CA GLN A 109 6.57 12.20 -3.83
C GLN A 109 5.08 11.92 -3.96
N TRP A 110 4.74 10.74 -4.50
CA TRP A 110 3.35 10.32 -4.63
C TRP A 110 2.69 10.16 -3.26
N LEU A 111 3.40 9.57 -2.30
CA LEU A 111 2.90 9.39 -0.93
C LEU A 111 2.68 10.73 -0.22
N ARG A 112 3.55 11.71 -0.45
CA ARG A 112 3.34 13.06 0.08
C ARG A 112 2.07 13.70 -0.48
N ALA A 113 1.83 13.52 -1.78
CA ALA A 113 0.62 14.03 -2.41
C ALA A 113 -0.62 13.32 -1.86
N LEU A 114 -0.55 12.01 -1.63
CA LEU A 114 -1.63 11.26 -1.00
C LEU A 114 -1.91 11.77 0.42
N ALA A 115 -0.87 12.05 1.19
CA ALA A 115 -1.02 12.58 2.54
C ALA A 115 -1.76 13.91 2.54
N ARG A 116 -1.43 14.80 1.61
CA ARG A 116 -2.14 16.09 1.47
C ARG A 116 -3.61 15.87 1.12
N LEU A 117 -3.90 14.94 0.22
CA LEU A 117 -5.26 14.61 -0.16
C LEU A 117 -6.05 14.06 1.04
N ALA A 118 -5.45 13.15 1.78
CA ALA A 118 -6.10 12.46 2.88
C ALA A 118 -6.38 13.40 4.06
N HIS A 119 -5.55 14.41 4.25
CA HIS A 119 -5.66 15.37 5.35
C HIS A 119 -6.23 16.73 4.93
N ALA A 120 -6.75 16.79 3.72
CA ALA A 120 -7.39 18.01 3.22
C ALA A 120 -8.73 18.27 3.91
#